data_a886477b44d1e1811c1a2eaa52979708
#
_entry.id   a886477b44d1e1811c1a2eaa52979708
#
_cell.length_a   1.000
_cell.length_b   1.000
_cell.length_c   1.000
_cell.angle_alpha   90.00
_cell.angle_beta   90.00
_cell.angle_gamma   90.00
#
_symmetry.space_group_name_H-M   'P 1'
#
loop_
_entity.id
_entity.type
_entity.pdbx_description
1 polymer ?
#
loop_
_entity_poly.entity_id
_entity_poly.type
_entity_poly.pdbx_seq_one_letter_code
_entity_poly.pdbx_strand_id
1 'polypeptide(L)'
;RTFVEEAIKCYELGLYRPAIIMSWVGAVSVLHSHVVDKHLTAFNAESVRRDPKWKFAKTSDDLSEMKEFTFLEILVSISVFGKNVKEEIQKCLKLRNGCGHPNSMKVGANAVANHLEILLLNVFSVY
;
A
#
# COMPACT_ATOMS: atom_id res chain seq x y z
N ARG A 1 3.26 -2.18 12.19
CA ARG A 1 3.99 -1.20 13.02
C ARG A 1 5.50 -1.39 12.96
N THR A 2 5.95 -2.65 12.98
CA THR A 2 7.37 -2.94 12.85
C THR A 2 7.94 -2.39 11.54
N PHE A 3 7.22 -2.55 10.43
CA PHE A 3 7.68 -2.06 9.13
C PHE A 3 7.83 -0.54 9.10
N VAL A 4 6.89 0.20 9.71
CA VAL A 4 6.97 1.65 9.71
C VAL A 4 8.10 2.15 10.61
N GLU A 5 8.35 1.46 11.71
CA GLU A 5 9.47 1.79 12.60
C GLU A 5 10.81 1.57 11.91
N GLU A 6 10.94 0.46 11.18
CA GLU A 6 12.13 0.18 10.38
C GLU A 6 12.32 1.20 9.26
N ALA A 7 11.20 1.61 8.63
CA ALA A 7 11.26 2.60 7.57
C ALA A 7 11.75 3.95 8.10
N ILE A 8 11.27 4.37 9.25
CA ILE A 8 11.72 5.62 9.88
C ILE A 8 13.21 5.56 10.21
N LYS A 9 13.66 4.43 10.74
CA LYS A 9 15.07 4.21 11.03
C LYS A 9 15.92 4.30 9.77
N CYS A 10 15.47 3.68 8.69
CA CYS A 10 16.16 3.76 7.41
C CYS A 10 16.23 5.21 6.92
N TYR A 11 15.14 5.96 7.04
CA TYR A 11 15.12 7.35 6.67
C TYR A 11 16.15 8.17 7.46
N GLU A 12 16.20 7.97 8.77
CA GLU A 12 17.13 8.68 9.65
C GLU A 12 18.59 8.38 9.30
N LEU A 13 18.85 7.18 8.81
CA LEU A 13 20.19 6.74 8.42
C LEU A 13 20.53 7.09 6.97
N GLY A 14 19.64 7.74 6.24
CA GLY A 14 19.85 8.08 4.84
C GLY A 14 19.68 6.92 3.88
N LEU A 15 19.07 5.83 4.34
CA LEU A 15 18.78 4.64 3.52
C LEU A 15 17.40 4.82 2.87
N TYR A 16 17.36 5.64 1.80
CA TYR A 16 16.09 6.15 1.27
C TYR A 16 15.26 5.11 0.52
N ARG A 17 15.87 4.32 -0.37
CA ARG A 17 15.13 3.28 -1.08
C ARG A 17 14.56 2.22 -0.11
N PRO A 18 15.33 1.69 0.84
CA PRO A 18 14.76 0.78 1.84
C PRO A 18 13.65 1.42 2.67
N ALA A 19 13.75 2.70 3.00
CA ALA A 19 12.69 3.39 3.75
C ALA A 19 11.37 3.38 2.99
N ILE A 20 11.41 3.64 1.68
CA ILE A 20 10.22 3.62 0.83
C ILE A 20 9.64 2.22 0.73
N ILE A 21 10.47 1.22 0.51
CA ILE A 21 10.00 -0.17 0.36
C ILE A 21 9.38 -0.67 1.66
N MET A 22 10.05 -0.46 2.78
CA MET A 22 9.56 -0.95 4.08
C MET A 22 8.26 -0.27 4.50
N SER A 23 8.15 1.03 4.32
CA SER A 23 6.92 1.74 4.65
C SER A 23 5.76 1.30 3.77
N TRP A 24 6.01 1.05 2.49
CA TRP A 24 4.98 0.56 1.58
C TRP A 24 4.50 -0.83 1.98
N VAL A 25 5.43 -1.76 2.25
CA VAL A 25 5.08 -3.11 2.70
C VAL A 25 4.21 -3.04 3.96
N GLY A 26 4.59 -2.19 4.90
CA GLY A 26 3.80 -2.00 6.13
C GLY A 26 2.41 -1.45 5.86
N ALA A 27 2.30 -0.47 4.96
CA ALA A 27 1.00 0.13 4.62
C ALA A 27 0.08 -0.90 3.95
N VAL A 28 0.59 -1.67 3.01
CA VAL A 28 -0.19 -2.72 2.35
C VAL A 28 -0.64 -3.77 3.37
N SER A 29 0.24 -4.15 4.29
CA SER A 29 -0.11 -5.10 5.35
C SER A 29 -1.26 -4.60 6.22
N VAL A 30 -1.25 -3.31 6.58
CA VAL A 30 -2.34 -2.70 7.34
C VAL A 30 -3.64 -2.73 6.55
N LEU A 31 -3.60 -2.37 5.27
CA LEU A 31 -4.80 -2.39 4.41
C LEU A 31 -5.33 -3.80 4.20
N HIS A 32 -4.46 -4.79 4.00
CA HIS A 32 -4.88 -6.18 3.89
C HIS A 32 -5.60 -6.65 5.15
N SER A 33 -5.04 -6.37 6.32
CA SER A 33 -5.64 -6.76 7.60
C SER A 33 -7.00 -6.08 7.79
N HIS A 34 -7.11 -4.81 7.42
CA HIS A 34 -8.36 -4.07 7.53
C HIS A 34 -9.45 -4.68 6.62
N VAL A 35 -9.09 -5.03 5.38
CA VAL A 35 -10.03 -5.66 4.45
C VAL A 35 -10.51 -7.01 4.97
N VAL A 36 -9.59 -7.84 5.43
CA VAL A 36 -9.95 -9.17 5.98
C VAL A 36 -10.87 -9.01 7.18
N ASP A 37 -10.60 -8.04 8.04
CA ASP A 37 -11.36 -7.83 9.27
C ASP A 37 -12.75 -7.21 9.02
N LYS A 38 -12.85 -6.27 8.08
CA LYS A 38 -14.05 -5.41 7.96
C LYS A 38 -14.76 -5.47 6.60
N HIS A 39 -14.10 -5.91 5.53
CA HIS A 39 -14.62 -5.72 4.17
C HIS A 39 -14.50 -6.94 3.27
N LEU A 40 -14.26 -8.11 3.84
CA LEU A 40 -13.89 -9.28 3.03
C LEU A 40 -14.98 -9.68 2.03
N THR A 41 -16.24 -9.71 2.47
CA THR A 41 -17.35 -10.08 1.60
C THR A 41 -17.49 -9.12 0.41
N ALA A 42 -17.48 -7.82 0.68
CA ALA A 42 -17.59 -6.81 -0.37
C ALA A 42 -16.36 -6.84 -1.30
N PHE A 43 -15.18 -7.05 -0.72
CA PHE A 43 -13.95 -7.14 -1.50
C PHE A 43 -14.00 -8.29 -2.50
N ASN A 44 -14.37 -9.47 -2.04
CA ASN A 44 -14.45 -10.65 -2.91
C ASN A 44 -15.51 -10.48 -3.99
N ALA A 45 -16.67 -9.92 -3.64
CA ALA A 45 -17.74 -9.68 -4.61
C ALA A 45 -17.27 -8.75 -5.73
N GLU A 46 -16.63 -7.66 -5.39
CA GLU A 46 -16.12 -6.71 -6.40
C GLU A 46 -14.98 -7.33 -7.20
N SER A 47 -14.12 -8.11 -6.56
CA SER A 47 -12.99 -8.76 -7.24
C SER A 47 -13.47 -9.75 -8.29
N VAL A 48 -14.46 -10.57 -7.98
CA VAL A 48 -15.03 -11.54 -8.93
C VAL A 48 -15.76 -10.82 -10.06
N ARG A 49 -16.45 -9.71 -9.76
CA ARG A 49 -17.10 -8.91 -10.78
C ARG A 49 -16.10 -8.42 -11.82
N ARG A 50 -14.89 -8.02 -11.38
CA ARG A 50 -13.83 -7.53 -12.28
C ARG A 50 -13.08 -8.65 -12.98
N ASP A 51 -12.87 -9.76 -12.27
CA ASP A 51 -12.14 -10.93 -12.79
C ASP A 51 -12.83 -12.20 -12.32
N PRO A 52 -13.62 -12.84 -13.20
CA PRO A 52 -14.34 -14.07 -12.82
C PRO A 52 -13.44 -15.21 -12.36
N LYS A 53 -12.14 -15.14 -12.61
CA LYS A 53 -11.18 -16.17 -12.18
C LYS A 53 -10.67 -15.93 -10.77
N TRP A 54 -11.02 -14.81 -10.15
CA TRP A 54 -10.58 -14.52 -8.79
C TRP A 54 -11.10 -15.58 -7.82
N LYS A 55 -10.19 -16.16 -7.04
CA LYS A 55 -10.56 -17.04 -5.95
C LYS A 55 -10.84 -16.21 -4.71
N PHE A 56 -11.95 -16.47 -4.03
CA PHE A 56 -12.31 -15.74 -2.83
C PHE A 56 -11.16 -15.79 -1.82
N ALA A 57 -10.72 -14.62 -1.40
CA ALA A 57 -9.70 -14.49 -0.39
C ALA A 57 -10.30 -14.75 0.99
N LYS A 58 -9.51 -15.37 1.86
CA LYS A 58 -9.88 -15.62 3.26
C LYS A 58 -8.89 -15.00 4.21
N THR A 59 -7.67 -14.78 3.77
CA THR A 59 -6.55 -14.29 4.59
C THR A 59 -5.84 -13.14 3.91
N SER A 60 -5.00 -12.44 4.66
CA SER A 60 -4.16 -11.38 4.10
C SER A 60 -3.24 -11.92 3.01
N ASP A 61 -2.72 -13.13 3.18
CA ASP A 61 -1.85 -13.73 2.17
C ASP A 61 -2.60 -13.95 0.85
N ASP A 62 -3.87 -14.32 0.90
CA ASP A 62 -4.68 -14.47 -0.30
C ASP A 62 -4.81 -13.14 -1.05
N LEU A 63 -4.92 -12.03 -0.32
CA LEU A 63 -5.03 -10.70 -0.94
C LEU A 63 -3.75 -10.31 -1.68
N SER A 64 -2.61 -10.82 -1.26
CA SER A 64 -1.34 -10.49 -1.91
C SER A 64 -1.18 -11.11 -3.30
N GLU A 65 -2.09 -12.00 -3.70
CA GLU A 65 -2.15 -12.54 -5.06
C GLU A 65 -2.61 -11.49 -6.08
N MET A 66 -3.29 -10.44 -5.62
CA MET A 66 -3.78 -9.38 -6.48
C MET A 66 -2.73 -8.30 -6.67
N LYS A 67 -2.65 -7.73 -7.88
CA LYS A 67 -1.78 -6.59 -8.15
C LYS A 67 -2.18 -5.43 -7.26
N GLU A 68 -1.20 -4.74 -6.71
CA GLU A 68 -1.45 -3.65 -5.75
C GLU A 68 -2.23 -2.51 -6.36
N PHE A 69 -1.99 -2.18 -7.63
CA PHE A 69 -2.75 -1.14 -8.31
C PHE A 69 -4.25 -1.49 -8.35
N THR A 70 -4.58 -2.71 -8.72
CA THR A 70 -5.97 -3.20 -8.78
C THR A 70 -6.59 -3.23 -7.38
N PHE A 71 -5.82 -3.67 -6.39
CA PHE A 71 -6.26 -3.70 -5.01
C PHE A 71 -6.74 -2.32 -4.55
N LEU A 72 -5.95 -1.28 -4.82
CA LEU A 72 -6.33 0.08 -4.43
C LEU A 72 -7.61 0.55 -5.14
N GLU A 73 -7.79 0.19 -6.40
CA GLU A 73 -9.01 0.54 -7.13
C GLU A 73 -10.25 -0.12 -6.51
N ILE A 74 -10.12 -1.37 -6.11
CA ILE A 74 -11.23 -2.08 -5.48
C ILE A 74 -11.58 -1.43 -4.14
N LEU A 75 -10.58 -0.98 -3.37
CA LEU A 75 -10.84 -0.32 -2.09
C LEU A 75 -11.67 0.96 -2.25
N VAL A 76 -11.51 1.69 -3.34
CA VAL A 76 -12.39 2.82 -3.65
C VAL A 76 -13.80 2.34 -3.95
N SER A 77 -13.93 1.30 -4.77
CA SER A 77 -15.23 0.76 -5.17
C SER A 77 -16.06 0.29 -3.99
N ILE A 78 -15.42 -0.24 -2.95
CA ILE A 78 -16.11 -0.71 -1.74
C ILE A 78 -16.06 0.32 -0.60
N SER A 79 -15.66 1.54 -0.90
CA SER A 79 -15.70 2.68 0.02
C SER A 79 -14.81 2.54 1.25
N VAL A 80 -13.68 1.85 1.13
CA VAL A 80 -12.67 1.83 2.20
C VAL A 80 -12.05 3.22 2.31
N PHE A 81 -11.75 3.85 1.17
CA PHE A 81 -11.34 5.25 1.13
C PHE A 81 -11.82 5.88 -0.17
N GLY A 82 -11.72 7.21 -0.24
CA GLY A 82 -12.16 7.95 -1.42
C GLY A 82 -11.10 8.01 -2.50
N LYS A 83 -11.50 8.59 -3.63
CA LYS A 83 -10.65 8.70 -4.81
C LYS A 83 -9.40 9.54 -4.54
N ASN A 84 -9.52 10.62 -3.77
CA ASN A 84 -8.38 11.49 -3.49
C ASN A 84 -7.31 10.78 -2.68
N VAL A 85 -7.72 10.00 -1.67
CA VAL A 85 -6.79 9.18 -0.87
C VAL A 85 -6.14 8.12 -1.76
N LYS A 86 -6.93 7.47 -2.62
CA LYS A 86 -6.39 6.49 -3.56
C LYS A 86 -5.28 7.10 -4.42
N GLU A 87 -5.49 8.31 -4.95
CA GLU A 87 -4.50 8.97 -5.79
C GLU A 87 -3.20 9.24 -5.05
N GLU A 88 -3.29 9.66 -3.79
CA GLU A 88 -2.08 9.87 -2.96
C GLU A 88 -1.34 8.55 -2.72
N ILE A 89 -2.08 7.50 -2.39
CA ILE A 89 -1.46 6.18 -2.16
C ILE A 89 -0.87 5.63 -3.47
N GLN A 90 -1.49 5.88 -4.61
CA GLN A 90 -0.94 5.46 -5.91
C GLN A 90 0.37 6.16 -6.23
N LYS A 91 0.56 7.40 -5.81
CA LYS A 91 1.86 8.07 -5.93
C LYS A 91 2.93 7.31 -5.14
N CYS A 92 2.57 6.84 -3.95
CA CYS A 92 3.46 6.04 -3.13
C CYS A 92 3.82 4.71 -3.81
N LEU A 93 2.84 4.05 -4.41
CA LEU A 93 3.05 2.81 -5.15
C LEU A 93 4.00 3.04 -6.33
N LYS A 94 3.80 4.12 -7.08
CA LYS A 94 4.66 4.46 -8.20
C LYS A 94 6.11 4.67 -7.76
N LEU A 95 6.31 5.40 -6.67
CA LEU A 95 7.64 5.64 -6.13
C LEU A 95 8.29 4.34 -5.67
N ARG A 96 7.53 3.50 -4.96
CA ARG A 96 8.01 2.18 -4.52
C ARG A 96 8.42 1.31 -5.70
N ASN A 97 7.64 1.30 -6.77
CA ASN A 97 7.96 0.51 -7.95
C ASN A 97 9.26 0.98 -8.58
N GLY A 98 9.50 2.30 -8.62
CA GLY A 98 10.76 2.85 -9.10
C GLY A 98 11.94 2.46 -8.21
N CYS A 99 11.73 2.32 -6.91
CA CYS A 99 12.79 1.94 -5.97
C CYS A 99 13.13 0.45 -6.03
N GLY A 100 12.22 -0.37 -6.53
CA GLY A 100 12.41 -1.83 -6.58
C GLY A 100 13.22 -2.34 -7.75
N HIS A 101 13.64 -1.44 -8.66
CA HIS A 101 14.37 -1.84 -9.87
C HIS A 101 15.69 -1.09 -9.97
N PRO A 102 16.76 -1.72 -10.53
CA PRO A 102 18.00 -1.00 -10.81
C PRO A 102 17.74 -0.01 -11.95
N ASN A 103 17.84 1.27 -11.65
CA ASN A 103 17.62 2.35 -12.61
C ASN A 103 18.36 3.60 -12.15
N SER A 104 18.29 4.65 -12.97
CA SER A 104 18.96 5.92 -12.69
C SER A 104 18.13 6.87 -11.83
N MET A 105 16.95 6.45 -11.38
CA MET A 105 16.10 7.31 -10.54
C MET A 105 16.80 7.64 -9.23
N LYS A 106 16.83 8.92 -8.91
CA LYS A 106 17.42 9.41 -7.65
C LYS A 106 16.31 9.70 -6.66
N VAL A 107 16.51 9.27 -5.41
CA VAL A 107 15.55 9.45 -4.34
C VAL A 107 16.23 10.22 -3.23
N GLY A 108 15.74 11.41 -2.93
CA GLY A 108 16.27 12.24 -1.86
C GLY A 108 15.40 12.23 -0.61
N ALA A 109 15.87 12.94 0.42
CA ALA A 109 15.20 12.97 1.72
C ALA A 109 13.77 13.50 1.63
N ASN A 110 13.53 14.53 0.81
CA ASN A 110 12.20 15.14 0.71
C ASN A 110 11.17 14.17 0.12
N ALA A 111 11.58 13.40 -0.89
CA ALA A 111 10.68 12.41 -1.49
C ALA A 111 10.30 11.34 -0.47
N VAL A 112 11.26 10.89 0.33
CA VAL A 112 11.00 9.88 1.38
C VAL A 112 10.11 10.47 2.47
N ALA A 113 10.40 11.68 2.92
CA ALA A 113 9.58 12.34 3.94
C ALA A 113 8.13 12.49 3.49
N ASN A 114 7.91 12.93 2.24
CA ASN A 114 6.58 13.06 1.68
C ASN A 114 5.87 11.71 1.58
N HIS A 115 6.59 10.68 1.14
CA HIS A 115 6.05 9.31 1.04
C HIS A 115 5.62 8.80 2.42
N LEU A 116 6.48 8.95 3.42
CA LEU A 116 6.17 8.54 4.79
C LEU A 116 4.98 9.32 5.34
N GLU A 117 4.93 10.63 5.10
CA GLU A 117 3.81 11.46 5.57
C GLU A 117 2.49 11.00 4.98
N ILE A 118 2.43 10.75 3.67
CA ILE A 118 1.22 10.27 3.02
C ILE A 118 0.73 8.98 3.67
N LEU A 119 1.63 8.02 3.87
CA LEU A 119 1.25 6.72 4.44
C LEU A 119 0.88 6.84 5.91
N LEU A 120 1.60 7.66 6.68
CA LEU A 120 1.28 7.86 8.10
C LEU A 120 -0.11 8.47 8.27
N LEU A 121 -0.43 9.50 7.49
CA LEU A 121 -1.69 10.22 7.62
C LEU A 121 -2.89 9.45 7.05
N ASN A 122 -2.69 8.71 5.97
CA ASN A 122 -3.80 8.11 5.24
C ASN A 122 -3.98 6.61 5.48
N VAL A 123 -2.97 5.94 6.02
CA VAL A 123 -3.05 4.50 6.27
C VAL A 123 -2.78 4.16 7.73
N PHE A 124 -1.58 4.43 8.22
CA PHE A 124 -1.18 3.97 9.55
C PHE A 124 -1.99 4.59 10.68
N SER A 125 -2.42 5.85 10.56
CA SER A 125 -3.19 6.52 11.60
C SER A 125 -4.70 6.29 11.44
N VAL A 126 -5.16 5.67 10.36
CA VAL A 126 -6.59 5.50 10.06
C VAL A 126 -7.04 4.08 10.34
N TYR A 127 -6.24 3.10 9.98
CA TYR A 127 -6.55 1.68 10.08
C TYR A 127 -5.63 0.98 11.08
#